data_f10ac280662bb738162b89bbadb6d317
#
_entry.id   f10ac280662bb738162b89bbadb6d317
#
_cell.length_a   1.000
_cell.length_b   1.000
_cell.length_c   1.000
_cell.angle_alpha   90.00
_cell.angle_beta   90.00
_cell.angle_gamma   90.00
#
_symmetry.space_group_name_H-M   'P 1'
#
loop_
_entity.id
_entity.type
_entity.pdbx_description
1 polymer ?
#
loop_
_entity_poly.entity_id
_entity_poly.type
_entity_poly.pdbx_seq_one_letter_code
_entity_poly.pdbx_strand_id
1 'polypeptide(L)'
;MDMSSTTPQITLETDRFDLRPLRVSDVGLIEMYSADKRVARMTSSIPHPLPPGSTEAFVKRSIAHERDEDVWAVDGLKTGGAELMGLITLQRMDRNQSEISGWVAPAFWNTSLASDAIHALVKANPNDNTTMFASAFQDNPASAKVLTHCGFEYLGDAETFSVARDAAVPTWTYTRKL
;
A
#
# COMPACT_ATOMS: atom_id res chain seq x y z
N MET A 1 2.74 -19.99 -13.36
CA MET A 1 1.39 -19.36 -13.46
C MET A 1 1.61 -17.86 -13.62
N ASP A 2 1.05 -17.31 -14.64
CA ASP A 2 1.15 -15.86 -14.86
C ASP A 2 0.23 -15.15 -13.86
N MET A 3 0.79 -14.35 -12.96
CA MET A 3 0.05 -13.59 -11.95
C MET A 3 -0.21 -12.14 -12.40
N SER A 4 0.19 -11.79 -13.62
CA SER A 4 -0.11 -10.46 -14.13
C SER A 4 -1.58 -10.32 -14.47
N SER A 5 -2.11 -9.12 -14.27
CA SER A 5 -3.50 -8.81 -14.60
C SER A 5 -3.57 -7.88 -15.78
N THR A 6 -4.47 -8.19 -16.71
CA THR A 6 -4.86 -7.31 -17.80
C THR A 6 -6.20 -6.64 -17.53
N THR A 7 -6.82 -6.91 -16.38
CA THR A 7 -8.11 -6.30 -16.01
C THR A 7 -7.92 -4.83 -15.66
N PRO A 8 -8.77 -3.92 -16.18
CA PRO A 8 -8.73 -2.53 -15.78
C PRO A 8 -8.87 -2.37 -14.27
N GLN A 9 -8.04 -1.53 -13.67
CA GLN A 9 -8.12 -1.23 -12.26
C GLN A 9 -9.27 -0.24 -12.02
N ILE A 10 -10.13 -0.55 -11.04
CA ILE A 10 -11.30 0.28 -10.72
C ILE A 10 -11.00 1.30 -9.64
N THR A 11 -11.76 2.40 -9.63
CA THR A 11 -11.79 3.35 -8.52
C THR A 11 -12.75 2.86 -7.46
N LEU A 12 -12.30 2.87 -6.20
CA LEU A 12 -13.12 2.50 -5.04
C LEU A 12 -13.49 3.78 -4.30
N GLU A 13 -14.78 4.08 -4.25
CA GLU A 13 -15.27 5.30 -3.62
C GLU A 13 -15.60 5.07 -2.15
N THR A 14 -15.20 6.01 -1.28
CA THR A 14 -15.68 6.11 0.09
C THR A 14 -16.25 7.50 0.34
N ASP A 15 -16.87 7.72 1.47
CA ASP A 15 -17.41 9.03 1.82
C ASP A 15 -16.32 10.09 1.99
N ARG A 16 -15.12 9.66 2.36
CA ARG A 16 -14.04 10.54 2.79
C ARG A 16 -12.98 10.75 1.72
N PHE A 17 -12.75 9.75 0.88
CA PHE A 17 -11.74 9.76 -0.18
C PHE A 17 -12.10 8.76 -1.27
N ASP A 18 -11.38 8.85 -2.38
CA ASP A 18 -11.40 7.82 -3.42
C ASP A 18 -10.06 7.07 -3.42
N LEU A 19 -10.12 5.76 -3.61
CA LEU A 19 -8.97 4.97 -3.99
C LEU A 19 -8.99 4.86 -5.51
N ARG A 20 -8.15 5.60 -6.17
CA ARG A 20 -8.10 5.66 -7.63
C ARG A 20 -6.79 5.10 -8.17
N PRO A 21 -6.78 4.57 -9.40
CA PRO A 21 -5.53 4.21 -10.07
C PRO A 21 -4.58 5.39 -10.14
N LEU A 22 -3.27 5.11 -10.16
CA LEU A 22 -2.26 6.15 -10.32
C LEU A 22 -2.36 6.82 -11.69
N ARG A 23 -1.87 8.05 -11.76
CA ARG A 23 -1.74 8.86 -12.97
C ARG A 23 -0.31 9.34 -13.10
N VAL A 24 0.12 9.65 -14.31
CA VAL A 24 1.46 10.23 -14.55
C VAL A 24 1.66 11.50 -13.71
N SER A 25 0.60 12.30 -13.53
CA SER A 25 0.64 13.53 -12.72
C SER A 25 0.91 13.29 -11.23
N ASP A 26 0.81 12.05 -10.74
CA ASP A 26 1.08 11.71 -9.35
C ASP A 26 2.59 11.64 -9.02
N VAL A 27 3.44 11.59 -10.03
CA VAL A 27 4.90 11.40 -9.84
C VAL A 27 5.48 12.41 -8.84
N GLY A 28 5.13 13.69 -8.95
CA GLY A 28 5.68 14.74 -8.10
C GLY A 28 5.39 14.53 -6.61
N LEU A 29 4.13 14.26 -6.26
CA LEU A 29 3.75 14.02 -4.86
C LEU A 29 4.29 12.70 -4.33
N ILE A 30 4.25 11.64 -5.14
CA ILE A 30 4.81 10.34 -4.73
C ILE A 30 6.31 10.47 -4.47
N GLU A 31 7.05 11.16 -5.35
CA GLU A 31 8.48 11.39 -5.18
C GLU A 31 8.78 12.16 -3.90
N MET A 32 8.04 13.23 -3.66
CA MET A 32 8.21 14.05 -2.46
C MET A 32 8.02 13.23 -1.18
N TYR A 33 6.95 12.43 -1.09
CA TYR A 33 6.68 11.62 0.09
C TYR A 33 7.61 10.41 0.20
N SER A 34 7.94 9.76 -0.91
CA SER A 34 8.84 8.60 -0.93
C SER A 34 10.28 8.97 -0.57
N ALA A 35 10.70 10.20 -0.84
CA ALA A 35 12.01 10.70 -0.45
C ALA A 35 12.11 10.99 1.06
N ASP A 36 10.99 11.07 1.76
CA ASP A 36 10.97 11.25 3.21
C ASP A 36 11.42 9.95 3.89
N LYS A 37 12.51 10.03 4.66
CA LYS A 37 13.06 8.88 5.40
C LYS A 37 12.02 8.20 6.29
N ARG A 38 11.11 8.96 6.89
CA ARG A 38 10.06 8.43 7.77
C ARG A 38 9.11 7.52 7.01
N VAL A 39 8.83 7.83 5.74
CA VAL A 39 8.01 7.00 4.87
C VAL A 39 8.80 5.80 4.37
N ALA A 40 9.99 6.02 3.82
CA ALA A 40 10.81 4.96 3.24
C ALA A 40 11.11 3.84 4.24
N ARG A 41 11.48 4.18 5.48
CA ARG A 41 11.83 3.17 6.48
C ARG A 41 10.65 2.36 7.00
N MET A 42 9.41 2.78 6.74
CA MET A 42 8.19 2.03 7.09
C MET A 42 7.75 1.07 5.99
N THR A 43 8.41 1.11 4.84
CA THR A 43 8.17 0.22 3.71
C THR A 43 9.36 -0.70 3.49
N SER A 44 9.15 -1.79 2.76
CA SER A 44 10.25 -2.70 2.41
C SER A 44 10.95 -2.31 1.12
N SER A 45 10.30 -1.61 0.20
CA SER A 45 10.73 -1.46 -1.19
C SER A 45 11.26 -0.07 -1.57
N ILE A 46 10.97 0.95 -0.77
CA ILE A 46 11.41 2.32 -1.08
C ILE A 46 12.83 2.54 -0.57
N PRO A 47 13.81 2.81 -1.47
CA PRO A 47 15.17 3.09 -1.04
C PRO A 47 15.28 4.51 -0.44
N HIS A 48 16.30 4.70 0.40
CA HIS A 48 16.64 6.02 0.92
C HIS A 48 18.17 6.18 0.94
N PRO A 49 18.72 7.19 0.30
CA PRO A 49 18.05 8.23 -0.52
C PRO A 49 17.38 7.65 -1.76
N LEU A 50 16.34 8.34 -2.21
CA LEU A 50 15.55 7.90 -3.37
C LEU A 50 16.33 8.12 -4.67
N PRO A 51 16.62 7.07 -5.46
CA PRO A 51 17.35 7.24 -6.71
C PRO A 51 16.58 8.07 -7.73
N PRO A 52 17.27 8.92 -8.51
CA PRO A 52 16.64 9.67 -9.60
C PRO A 52 15.92 8.72 -10.58
N GLY A 53 14.72 9.11 -11.01
CA GLY A 53 13.94 8.33 -11.96
C GLY A 53 13.20 7.12 -11.40
N SER A 54 13.38 6.77 -10.12
CA SER A 54 12.73 5.60 -9.53
C SER A 54 11.22 5.77 -9.40
N THR A 55 10.74 6.98 -9.12
CA THR A 55 9.29 7.26 -8.99
C THR A 55 8.59 7.18 -10.34
N GLU A 56 9.18 7.75 -11.38
CA GLU A 56 8.64 7.66 -12.75
C GLU A 56 8.53 6.20 -13.19
N ALA A 57 9.56 5.39 -12.92
CA ALA A 57 9.55 3.97 -13.23
C ALA A 57 8.45 3.23 -12.44
N PHE A 58 8.30 3.54 -11.16
CA PHE A 58 7.25 2.97 -10.30
C PHE A 58 5.85 3.30 -10.84
N VAL A 59 5.56 4.56 -11.13
CA VAL A 59 4.26 4.97 -11.65
C VAL A 59 4.00 4.33 -13.01
N LYS A 60 4.98 4.27 -13.89
CA LYS A 60 4.86 3.61 -15.21
C LYS A 60 4.47 2.15 -15.06
N ARG A 61 5.10 1.41 -14.14
CA ARG A 61 4.75 0.00 -13.88
C ARG A 61 3.33 -0.11 -13.32
N SER A 62 2.95 0.80 -12.44
CA SER A 62 1.65 0.76 -11.74
C SER A 62 0.46 1.03 -12.67
N ILE A 63 0.66 1.81 -13.73
CA ILE A 63 -0.39 2.11 -14.72
C ILE A 63 -0.33 1.22 -15.95
N ALA A 64 0.65 0.33 -16.05
CA ALA A 64 0.78 -0.59 -17.18
C ALA A 64 -0.44 -1.51 -17.27
N HIS A 65 -0.78 -1.90 -18.51
CA HIS A 65 -1.90 -2.81 -18.73
C HIS A 65 -1.65 -4.18 -18.08
N GLU A 66 -0.43 -4.70 -18.22
CA GLU A 66 0.00 -5.93 -17.55
C GLU A 66 0.75 -5.56 -16.27
N ARG A 67 0.29 -6.06 -15.14
CA ARG A 67 0.88 -5.77 -13.84
C ARG A 67 0.57 -6.89 -12.85
N ASP A 68 1.46 -7.14 -11.91
CA ASP A 68 1.31 -8.12 -10.84
C ASP A 68 0.82 -7.49 -9.52
N GLU A 69 0.86 -6.15 -9.43
CA GLU A 69 0.31 -5.42 -8.30
C GLU A 69 -0.59 -4.29 -8.77
N ASP A 70 -1.65 -4.04 -8.00
CA ASP A 70 -2.53 -2.90 -8.19
C ASP A 70 -2.22 -1.85 -7.13
N VAL A 71 -1.95 -0.62 -7.57
CA VAL A 71 -1.63 0.50 -6.67
C VAL A 71 -2.70 1.56 -6.81
N TRP A 72 -3.30 1.95 -5.68
CA TRP A 72 -4.28 3.03 -5.61
C TRP A 72 -3.70 4.24 -4.88
N ALA A 73 -3.98 5.43 -5.41
CA ALA A 73 -3.77 6.67 -4.68
C ALA A 73 -4.96 6.93 -3.76
N VAL A 74 -4.68 7.36 -2.54
CA VAL A 74 -5.70 7.84 -1.62
C VAL A 74 -5.93 9.31 -1.91
N ASP A 75 -7.02 9.62 -2.61
CA ASP A 75 -7.35 10.95 -3.11
C ASP A 75 -8.45 11.59 -2.26
N GLY A 76 -8.12 12.67 -1.58
CA GLY A 76 -9.04 13.38 -0.68
C GLY A 76 -9.72 14.59 -1.28
N LEU A 77 -9.62 14.85 -2.58
CA LEU A 77 -10.15 16.07 -3.19
C LEU A 77 -11.66 16.24 -2.99
N LYS A 78 -12.43 15.16 -2.97
CA LYS A 78 -13.88 15.21 -2.78
C LYS A 78 -14.32 15.85 -1.46
N THR A 79 -13.44 15.87 -0.46
CA THR A 79 -13.69 16.47 0.86
C THR A 79 -12.81 17.70 1.12
N GLY A 80 -12.24 18.27 0.06
CA GLY A 80 -11.37 19.44 0.16
C GLY A 80 -9.96 19.12 0.65
N GLY A 81 -9.58 17.85 0.67
CA GLY A 81 -8.24 17.38 1.07
C GLY A 81 -7.24 17.37 -0.09
N ALA A 82 -6.12 16.71 0.15
CA ALA A 82 -5.04 16.62 -0.83
C ALA A 82 -5.33 15.61 -1.93
N GLU A 83 -4.79 15.86 -3.11
CA GLU A 83 -4.89 14.99 -4.28
C GLU A 83 -4.29 13.61 -4.06
N LEU A 84 -3.26 13.51 -3.22
CA LEU A 84 -2.64 12.25 -2.85
C LEU A 84 -2.20 12.31 -1.39
N MET A 85 -2.81 11.47 -0.57
CA MET A 85 -2.54 11.39 0.87
C MET A 85 -1.75 10.14 1.24
N GLY A 86 -1.64 9.19 0.34
CA GLY A 86 -0.95 7.93 0.53
C GLY A 86 -1.19 6.99 -0.64
N LEU A 87 -0.59 5.82 -0.56
CA LEU A 87 -0.79 4.72 -1.51
C LEU A 87 -1.22 3.47 -0.76
N ILE A 88 -2.06 2.66 -1.41
CA ILE A 88 -2.39 1.32 -0.94
C ILE A 88 -2.26 0.35 -2.11
N THR A 89 -1.71 -0.83 -1.85
CA THR A 89 -1.30 -1.77 -2.88
C THR A 89 -1.83 -3.16 -2.57
N LEU A 90 -2.29 -3.87 -3.60
CA LEU A 90 -2.53 -5.30 -3.57
C LEU A 90 -1.54 -5.99 -4.51
N GLN A 91 -0.63 -6.75 -3.95
CA GLN A 91 0.25 -7.63 -4.72
C GLN A 91 -0.40 -8.99 -4.87
N ARG A 92 -0.59 -9.44 -6.10
CA ARG A 92 -1.16 -10.76 -6.37
C ARG A 92 -0.19 -11.86 -5.97
N MET A 93 -0.75 -12.86 -5.33
CA MET A 93 -0.12 -14.13 -5.01
C MET A 93 -0.91 -15.24 -5.68
N ASP A 94 -0.40 -16.46 -5.68
CA ASP A 94 -1.17 -17.59 -6.18
C ASP A 94 -2.37 -17.92 -5.26
N ARG A 95 -3.20 -18.87 -5.68
CA ARG A 95 -4.36 -19.39 -4.91
C ARG A 95 -5.37 -18.33 -4.48
N ASN A 96 -5.61 -17.32 -5.30
CA ASN A 96 -6.55 -16.23 -5.00
C ASN A 96 -6.22 -15.49 -3.70
N GLN A 97 -4.95 -15.27 -3.47
CA GLN A 97 -4.41 -14.52 -2.33
C GLN A 97 -3.74 -13.23 -2.79
N SER A 98 -3.69 -12.25 -1.93
CA SER A 98 -2.93 -11.02 -2.16
C SER A 98 -2.30 -10.53 -0.87
N GLU A 99 -1.18 -9.82 -1.02
CA GLU A 99 -0.58 -9.08 0.08
C GLU A 99 -0.97 -7.62 -0.04
N ILE A 100 -1.53 -7.06 1.05
CA ILE A 100 -1.87 -5.65 1.14
C ILE A 100 -0.71 -4.90 1.80
N SER A 101 -0.35 -3.77 1.23
CA SER A 101 0.68 -2.88 1.77
C SER A 101 0.35 -1.43 1.41
N GLY A 102 1.16 -0.50 1.89
CA GLY A 102 0.99 0.91 1.57
C GLY A 102 1.65 1.81 2.58
N TRP A 103 1.46 3.11 2.36
CA TRP A 103 1.94 4.14 3.27
C TRP A 103 1.01 5.35 3.21
N VAL A 104 1.00 6.10 4.30
CA VAL A 104 0.28 7.37 4.42
C VAL A 104 1.33 8.48 4.59
N ALA A 105 1.14 9.59 3.90
CA ALA A 105 2.02 10.75 4.05
C ALA A 105 1.98 11.26 5.49
N PRO A 106 3.13 11.70 6.06
CA PRO A 106 3.22 12.06 7.47
C PRO A 106 2.20 13.09 7.94
N ALA A 107 1.82 14.04 7.08
CA ALA A 107 0.81 15.06 7.41
C ALA A 107 -0.56 14.46 7.74
N PHE A 108 -0.85 13.23 7.33
CA PHE A 108 -2.14 12.56 7.51
C PHE A 108 -2.07 11.40 8.52
N TRP A 109 -0.96 11.25 9.23
CA TRP A 109 -0.85 10.25 10.29
C TRP A 109 -1.81 10.56 11.44
N ASN A 110 -2.26 9.51 12.13
CA ASN A 110 -3.20 9.59 13.25
C ASN A 110 -4.58 10.17 12.87
N THR A 111 -4.99 9.98 11.62
CA THR A 111 -6.30 10.44 11.10
C THR A 111 -7.23 9.28 10.75
N SER A 112 -6.89 8.04 11.10
CA SER A 112 -7.59 6.82 10.70
C SER A 112 -7.59 6.55 9.19
N LEU A 113 -6.77 7.27 8.42
CA LEU A 113 -6.75 7.15 6.97
C LEU A 113 -6.32 5.76 6.51
N ALA A 114 -5.26 5.21 7.14
CA ALA A 114 -4.79 3.87 6.81
C ALA A 114 -5.85 2.80 7.08
N SER A 115 -6.51 2.85 8.23
CA SER A 115 -7.58 1.91 8.58
C SER A 115 -8.73 1.99 7.59
N ASP A 116 -9.17 3.21 7.25
CA ASP A 116 -10.28 3.41 6.34
C ASP A 116 -9.96 2.94 4.92
N ALA A 117 -8.71 3.16 4.46
CA ALA A 117 -8.26 2.67 3.16
C ALA A 117 -8.23 1.14 3.11
N ILE A 118 -7.70 0.49 4.14
CA ILE A 118 -7.67 -0.97 4.24
C ILE A 118 -9.09 -1.54 4.29
N HIS A 119 -9.97 -0.96 5.10
CA HIS A 119 -11.37 -1.39 5.15
C HIS A 119 -12.06 -1.29 3.79
N ALA A 120 -11.86 -0.20 3.07
CA ALA A 120 -12.43 -0.01 1.74
C ALA A 120 -11.95 -1.08 0.76
N LEU A 121 -10.66 -1.39 0.78
CA LEU A 121 -10.06 -2.38 -0.10
C LEU A 121 -10.53 -3.80 0.23
N VAL A 122 -10.59 -4.14 1.51
CA VAL A 122 -11.08 -5.44 1.97
C VAL A 122 -12.56 -5.63 1.61
N LYS A 123 -13.38 -4.60 1.85
CA LYS A 123 -14.82 -4.65 1.53
C LYS A 123 -15.07 -4.81 0.05
N ALA A 124 -14.34 -4.10 -0.79
CA ALA A 124 -14.49 -4.17 -2.24
C ALA A 124 -13.95 -5.49 -2.80
N ASN A 125 -12.88 -6.01 -2.21
CA ASN A 125 -12.22 -7.24 -2.64
C ASN A 125 -12.07 -7.33 -4.18
N PRO A 126 -11.36 -6.37 -4.80
CA PRO A 126 -11.40 -6.23 -6.25
C PRO A 126 -10.77 -7.39 -7.02
N ASN A 127 -9.92 -8.17 -6.37
CA ASN A 127 -9.26 -9.34 -6.96
C ASN A 127 -9.96 -10.65 -6.61
N ASP A 128 -11.13 -10.58 -5.96
CA ASP A 128 -11.88 -11.78 -5.53
C ASP A 128 -10.99 -12.74 -4.74
N ASN A 129 -10.24 -12.19 -3.78
CA ASN A 129 -9.34 -12.98 -2.96
C ASN A 129 -10.10 -13.79 -1.91
N THR A 130 -9.57 -14.98 -1.57
CA THR A 130 -10.03 -15.78 -0.42
C THR A 130 -9.32 -15.38 0.86
N THR A 131 -8.10 -14.84 0.74
CA THR A 131 -7.27 -14.43 1.87
C THR A 131 -6.40 -13.26 1.48
N MET A 132 -6.25 -12.30 2.39
CA MET A 132 -5.26 -11.23 2.30
C MET A 132 -4.25 -11.36 3.41
N PHE A 133 -2.99 -11.05 3.09
CA PHE A 133 -1.87 -11.00 4.02
C PHE A 133 -1.37 -9.58 4.16
N ALA A 134 -0.77 -9.28 5.29
CA ALA A 134 -0.08 -8.02 5.53
C ALA A 134 1.04 -8.22 6.54
N SER A 135 2.03 -7.36 6.51
CA SER A 135 3.14 -7.37 7.47
C SER A 135 3.30 -6.01 8.13
N ALA A 136 3.73 -6.01 9.36
CA ALA A 136 4.12 -4.80 10.08
C ALA A 136 5.51 -5.00 10.66
N PHE A 137 6.39 -4.00 10.56
CA PHE A 137 7.66 -4.02 11.26
C PHE A 137 7.44 -4.00 12.77
N GLN A 138 8.19 -4.81 13.52
CA GLN A 138 8.01 -4.92 14.97
C GLN A 138 8.34 -3.62 15.71
N ASP A 139 9.12 -2.74 15.12
CA ASP A 139 9.40 -1.41 15.65
C ASP A 139 8.34 -0.35 15.24
N ASN A 140 7.28 -0.78 14.56
CA ASN A 140 6.14 0.06 14.21
C ASN A 140 4.81 -0.56 14.68
N PRO A 141 4.56 -0.56 16.01
CA PRO A 141 3.36 -1.18 16.56
C PRO A 141 2.05 -0.50 16.13
N ALA A 142 2.11 0.76 15.66
CA ALA A 142 0.95 1.45 15.13
C ALA A 142 0.37 0.75 13.91
N SER A 143 1.22 0.24 13.00
CA SER A 143 0.78 -0.55 11.85
C SER A 143 0.09 -1.85 12.27
N ALA A 144 0.62 -2.54 13.27
CA ALA A 144 0.01 -3.75 13.81
C ALA A 144 -1.39 -3.47 14.38
N LYS A 145 -1.57 -2.36 15.08
CA LYS A 145 -2.88 -1.94 15.61
C LYS A 145 -3.88 -1.66 14.48
N VAL A 146 -3.44 -1.02 13.41
CA VAL A 146 -4.28 -0.76 12.23
C VAL A 146 -4.76 -2.08 11.63
N LEU A 147 -3.86 -3.03 11.42
CA LEU A 147 -4.21 -4.34 10.87
C LEU A 147 -5.20 -5.09 11.75
N THR A 148 -4.96 -5.14 13.04
CA THR A 148 -5.87 -5.77 14.01
C THR A 148 -7.25 -5.11 14.00
N HIS A 149 -7.30 -3.79 13.96
CA HIS A 149 -8.54 -3.03 13.87
C HIS A 149 -9.31 -3.36 12.58
N CYS A 150 -8.61 -3.65 11.49
CA CYS A 150 -9.21 -4.04 10.22
C CYS A 150 -9.55 -5.54 10.13
N GLY A 151 -9.49 -6.26 11.23
CA GLY A 151 -9.88 -7.67 11.30
C GLY A 151 -8.82 -8.65 10.83
N PHE A 152 -7.57 -8.22 10.68
CA PHE A 152 -6.44 -9.11 10.42
C PHE A 152 -6.01 -9.79 11.72
N GLU A 153 -5.66 -11.06 11.61
CA GLU A 153 -5.22 -11.88 12.73
C GLU A 153 -3.72 -12.16 12.62
N TYR A 154 -3.03 -12.12 13.75
CA TYR A 154 -1.62 -12.45 13.82
C TYR A 154 -1.38 -13.90 13.40
N LEU A 155 -0.43 -14.10 12.49
CA LEU A 155 -0.07 -15.40 11.95
C LEU A 155 1.27 -15.91 12.47
N GLY A 156 2.25 -15.03 12.60
CA GLY A 156 3.58 -15.40 13.06
C GLY A 156 4.62 -14.31 12.88
N ASP A 157 5.80 -14.57 13.45
CA ASP A 157 6.96 -13.69 13.28
C ASP A 157 7.70 -14.06 11.99
N ALA A 158 8.29 -13.04 11.37
CA ALA A 158 9.11 -13.19 10.17
C ALA A 158 10.15 -12.08 10.12
N GLU A 159 10.87 -12.02 9.02
CA GLU A 159 11.79 -10.92 8.70
C GLU A 159 11.54 -10.47 7.28
N THR A 160 11.69 -9.17 7.06
CA THR A 160 11.60 -8.58 5.73
C THR A 160 12.81 -7.69 5.49
N PHE A 161 13.47 -7.85 4.36
CA PHE A 161 14.56 -6.95 4.00
C PHE A 161 13.99 -5.57 3.68
N SER A 162 14.47 -4.56 4.39
CA SER A 162 14.14 -3.15 4.14
C SER A 162 15.22 -2.50 3.31
N VAL A 163 14.88 -2.07 2.11
CA VAL A 163 15.84 -1.42 1.20
C VAL A 163 16.35 -0.12 1.82
N ALA A 164 15.49 0.66 2.45
CA ALA A 164 15.87 1.92 3.09
C ALA A 164 16.81 1.72 4.28
N ARG A 165 16.65 0.62 5.02
CA ARG A 165 17.47 0.32 6.21
C ARG A 165 18.68 -0.56 5.88
N ASP A 166 18.74 -1.09 4.66
CA ASP A 166 19.79 -2.02 4.22
C ASP A 166 19.99 -3.19 5.19
N ALA A 167 18.89 -3.76 5.69
CA ALA A 167 18.90 -4.82 6.68
C ALA A 167 17.61 -5.63 6.66
N ALA A 168 17.71 -6.89 7.08
CA ALA A 168 16.53 -7.68 7.45
C ALA A 168 15.97 -7.14 8.78
N VAL A 169 14.69 -6.81 8.78
CA VAL A 169 14.00 -6.22 9.92
C VAL A 169 12.92 -7.17 10.40
N PRO A 170 12.83 -7.45 11.71
CA PRO A 170 11.77 -8.29 12.25
C PRO A 170 10.38 -7.75 11.93
N THR A 171 9.49 -8.63 11.51
CA THR A 171 8.10 -8.32 11.19
C THR A 171 7.14 -9.25 11.92
N TRP A 172 5.88 -8.77 12.03
CA TRP A 172 4.73 -9.60 12.35
C TRP A 172 3.91 -9.80 11.07
N THR A 173 3.56 -11.04 10.78
CA THR A 173 2.70 -11.38 9.65
C THR A 173 1.25 -11.52 10.11
N TYR A 174 0.34 -10.95 9.35
CA TYR A 174 -1.09 -10.97 9.60
C TYR A 174 -1.83 -11.55 8.43
N THR A 175 -2.99 -12.13 8.69
CA THR A 175 -3.87 -12.73 7.68
C THR A 175 -5.32 -12.33 7.93
N ARG A 176 -6.07 -12.19 6.86
CA ARG A 176 -7.51 -12.00 6.90
C ARG A 176 -8.18 -12.88 5.86
N LYS A 177 -9.09 -13.73 6.30
CA LYS A 177 -9.96 -14.51 5.43
C LYS A 177 -11.15 -13.65 4.97
N LEU A 178 -11.52 -13.79 3.71
CA LEU A 178 -12.57 -13.02 3.07
C LEU A 178 -13.77 -13.91 2.68
#